data_595d0b0508de08cc0a940f176b2f808b
#
_entry.id   595d0b0508de08cc0a940f176b2f808b
#
_cell.length_a   1.000
_cell.length_b   1.000
_cell.length_c   1.000
_cell.angle_alpha   90.00
_cell.angle_beta   90.00
_cell.angle_gamma   90.00
#
_symmetry.space_group_name_H-M   'P 1'
#
loop_
_entity.id
_entity.type
_entity.pdbx_description
1 polymer ?
#
loop_
_entity_poly.entity_id
_entity_poly.type
_entity_poly.pdbx_seq_one_letter_code
_entity_poly.pdbx_strand_id
1 'polypeptide(L)'
;NVEDGCAAYASVDGMLTDANKSKIIKAPEGMTVALKIPTGILTVGESAFENCKKITSITIPGWVTLIEKNAFKSCTGVTAIVFEGEANDLALTIGEGAFYGCKASTTEAISEITLPANLKSLGKNAFGNISTLTKVVVNSIGEVDFVSGAFATITSSATSVGTTYVTVVELSKDVYIADIGGVFGIKLASVVIAEGNPYYTAIDDIVYDVEITRIIFYPSAKQGAYTTPETVTTIGEKVFTQKTGLTEITIGKNVTEIGSFAFNGCTNLEKVTFADGGTEGLVISNEAFANCSKLAEVNLPVRLVSISAGAFRSCRAIPEIVIPEGVESIGAEAFQWCSSLVRVSLQKT
;
A
#
# COMPACT_ATOMS: atom_id res chain seq x y z
N ASN A 1 4.95 -36.21 20.27
CA ASN A 1 4.42 -36.01 21.62
C ASN A 1 5.55 -35.62 22.55
N VAL A 2 5.25 -34.75 23.50
CA VAL A 2 6.17 -34.43 24.60
C VAL A 2 5.95 -35.47 25.69
N GLU A 3 7.02 -36.00 26.28
CA GLU A 3 6.92 -36.96 27.40
C GLU A 3 6.27 -36.32 28.63
N ASP A 4 5.49 -37.13 29.37
CA ASP A 4 4.83 -36.65 30.57
C ASP A 4 5.88 -36.18 31.61
N GLY A 5 5.66 -34.99 32.16
CA GLY A 5 6.56 -34.36 33.14
C GLY A 5 7.63 -33.42 32.55
N CYS A 6 7.62 -33.14 31.25
CA CYS A 6 8.47 -32.09 30.69
C CYS A 6 8.03 -30.70 31.22
N ALA A 7 8.94 -30.04 31.93
CA ALA A 7 8.64 -28.74 32.55
C ALA A 7 8.65 -27.55 31.58
N ALA A 8 9.27 -27.69 30.40
CA ALA A 8 9.49 -26.60 29.48
C ALA A 8 8.52 -26.61 28.27
N TYR A 9 7.97 -27.78 27.94
CA TYR A 9 7.18 -27.97 26.72
C TYR A 9 5.96 -28.85 26.99
N ALA A 10 4.93 -28.65 26.16
CA ALA A 10 3.75 -29.48 26.11
C ALA A 10 3.39 -29.82 24.65
N SER A 11 2.35 -30.60 24.45
CA SER A 11 1.83 -30.91 23.12
C SER A 11 0.32 -30.67 23.11
N VAL A 12 -0.17 -30.08 22.02
CA VAL A 12 -1.60 -29.85 21.74
C VAL A 12 -1.85 -30.28 20.31
N ASP A 13 -2.77 -31.21 20.09
CA ASP A 13 -3.15 -31.73 18.75
C ASP A 13 -1.94 -32.11 17.87
N GLY A 14 -0.92 -32.72 18.49
CA GLY A 14 0.31 -33.13 17.81
C GLY A 14 1.32 -32.00 17.53
N MET A 15 1.03 -30.77 17.94
CA MET A 15 1.92 -29.63 17.84
C MET A 15 2.72 -29.45 19.12
N LEU A 16 3.99 -29.03 19.01
CA LEU A 16 4.84 -28.65 20.15
C LEU A 16 4.42 -27.25 20.61
N THR A 17 4.18 -27.11 21.92
CA THR A 17 3.85 -25.82 22.56
C THR A 17 4.79 -25.53 23.72
N ASP A 18 4.74 -24.29 24.23
CA ASP A 18 5.28 -23.95 25.53
C ASP A 18 4.55 -24.76 26.64
N ALA A 19 5.11 -24.78 27.86
CA ALA A 19 4.57 -25.53 28.99
C ALA A 19 3.14 -25.10 29.36
N ASN A 20 2.82 -23.81 29.18
CA ASN A 20 1.51 -23.22 29.48
C ASN A 20 0.47 -23.47 28.40
N LYS A 21 0.84 -24.09 27.28
CA LYS A 21 0.00 -24.29 26.10
C LYS A 21 -0.59 -22.98 25.55
N SER A 22 0.20 -21.89 25.64
CA SER A 22 -0.18 -20.56 25.18
C SER A 22 0.46 -20.18 23.86
N LYS A 23 1.58 -20.83 23.48
CA LYS A 23 2.31 -20.58 22.24
C LYS A 23 2.59 -21.88 21.51
N ILE A 24 2.21 -21.95 20.22
CA ILE A 24 2.67 -23.01 19.32
C ILE A 24 4.11 -22.71 18.91
N ILE A 25 5.03 -23.64 19.16
CA ILE A 25 6.44 -23.52 18.82
C ILE A 25 6.71 -24.18 17.48
N LYS A 26 6.17 -25.39 17.24
CA LYS A 26 6.36 -26.09 15.96
C LYS A 26 5.24 -27.12 15.71
N ALA A 27 4.79 -27.14 14.47
CA ALA A 27 3.89 -28.18 13.97
C ALA A 27 4.67 -29.15 13.04
N PRO A 28 4.27 -30.42 12.96
CA PRO A 28 4.83 -31.36 12.01
C PRO A 28 4.52 -30.93 10.57
N GLU A 29 5.52 -30.87 9.68
CA GLU A 29 5.32 -30.48 8.26
C GLU A 29 4.38 -31.41 7.49
N GLY A 30 4.26 -32.67 7.95
CA GLY A 30 3.36 -33.66 7.38
C GLY A 30 1.89 -33.53 7.80
N MET A 31 1.55 -32.58 8.68
CA MET A 31 0.18 -32.37 9.17
C MET A 31 -0.79 -32.13 8.00
N THR A 32 -1.86 -32.94 7.96
CA THR A 32 -2.90 -32.87 6.90
C THR A 32 -4.22 -32.56 7.60
N VAL A 33 -4.63 -31.29 7.57
CA VAL A 33 -5.79 -30.83 8.33
C VAL A 33 -6.34 -29.50 7.80
N ALA A 34 -7.65 -29.29 7.97
CA ALA A 34 -8.23 -27.94 8.05
C ALA A 34 -7.89 -27.41 9.44
N LEU A 35 -6.86 -26.58 9.53
CA LEU A 35 -6.30 -26.11 10.80
C LEU A 35 -7.18 -25.02 11.42
N LYS A 36 -7.68 -25.25 12.64
CA LYS A 36 -8.15 -24.17 13.52
C LYS A 36 -7.20 -24.10 14.72
N ILE A 37 -6.70 -22.90 15.05
CA ILE A 37 -5.81 -22.72 16.20
C ILE A 37 -6.56 -23.12 17.47
N PRO A 38 -5.99 -24.05 18.29
CA PRO A 38 -6.67 -24.58 19.47
C PRO A 38 -6.96 -23.52 20.53
N THR A 39 -8.00 -23.76 21.33
CA THR A 39 -8.36 -22.87 22.45
C THR A 39 -7.21 -22.78 23.46
N GLY A 40 -6.95 -21.57 23.94
CA GLY A 40 -5.86 -21.27 24.88
C GLY A 40 -4.55 -20.87 24.22
N ILE A 41 -4.37 -21.12 22.93
CA ILE A 41 -3.20 -20.64 22.18
C ILE A 41 -3.39 -19.16 21.84
N LEU A 42 -2.56 -18.29 22.42
CA LEU A 42 -2.53 -16.85 22.18
C LEU A 42 -1.53 -16.47 21.08
N THR A 43 -0.48 -17.28 20.91
CA THR A 43 0.63 -16.98 19.99
C THR A 43 0.91 -18.16 19.05
N VAL A 44 1.00 -17.85 17.76
CA VAL A 44 1.57 -18.75 16.76
C VAL A 44 3.03 -18.34 16.55
N GLY A 45 3.96 -19.18 16.97
CA GLY A 45 5.39 -18.89 17.02
C GLY A 45 6.04 -18.71 15.66
N GLU A 46 7.26 -18.16 15.66
CA GLU A 46 8.06 -17.96 14.45
C GLU A 46 8.27 -19.28 13.71
N SER A 47 7.96 -19.27 12.42
CA SER A 47 8.08 -20.45 11.54
C SER A 47 7.38 -21.72 12.07
N ALA A 48 6.37 -21.58 12.93
CA ALA A 48 5.72 -22.73 13.59
C ALA A 48 5.10 -23.71 12.59
N PHE A 49 4.52 -23.22 11.50
CA PHE A 49 3.92 -24.00 10.43
C PHE A 49 4.62 -23.80 9.07
N GLU A 50 5.84 -23.23 9.06
CA GLU A 50 6.55 -23.02 7.81
C GLU A 50 6.70 -24.34 7.04
N ASN A 51 6.36 -24.32 5.72
CA ASN A 51 6.36 -25.49 4.83
C ASN A 51 5.33 -26.60 5.16
N CYS A 52 4.32 -26.37 5.99
CA CYS A 52 3.23 -27.31 6.20
C CYS A 52 2.30 -27.35 4.97
N LYS A 53 2.77 -28.00 3.89
CA LYS A 53 2.16 -27.98 2.54
C LYS A 53 0.84 -28.74 2.43
N LYS A 54 0.48 -29.53 3.44
CA LYS A 54 -0.75 -30.34 3.45
C LYS A 54 -1.89 -29.75 4.27
N ILE A 55 -1.68 -28.60 4.91
CA ILE A 55 -2.75 -27.82 5.53
C ILE A 55 -3.62 -27.26 4.41
N THR A 56 -4.95 -27.49 4.50
CA THR A 56 -5.92 -27.09 3.46
C THR A 56 -6.61 -25.77 3.75
N SER A 57 -6.77 -25.43 5.03
CA SER A 57 -7.29 -24.12 5.45
C SER A 57 -6.70 -23.72 6.80
N ILE A 58 -6.69 -22.43 7.09
CA ILE A 58 -6.22 -21.88 8.36
C ILE A 58 -7.33 -20.99 8.94
N THR A 59 -7.78 -21.32 10.16
CA THR A 59 -8.71 -20.49 10.94
C THR A 59 -8.00 -19.93 12.16
N ILE A 60 -7.99 -18.60 12.26
CA ILE A 60 -7.42 -17.83 13.38
C ILE A 60 -8.56 -17.30 14.24
N PRO A 61 -8.80 -17.89 15.42
CA PRO A 61 -9.84 -17.42 16.34
C PRO A 61 -9.50 -16.07 16.99
N GLY A 62 -10.53 -15.36 17.50
CA GLY A 62 -10.40 -14.03 18.07
C GLY A 62 -9.50 -13.93 19.33
N TRP A 63 -9.26 -15.02 20.04
CA TRP A 63 -8.34 -15.03 21.19
C TRP A 63 -6.86 -15.04 20.80
N VAL A 64 -6.48 -15.28 19.53
CA VAL A 64 -5.09 -15.21 19.07
C VAL A 64 -4.67 -13.76 18.98
N THR A 65 -3.58 -13.40 19.66
CA THR A 65 -3.06 -12.02 19.74
C THR A 65 -1.83 -11.78 18.88
N LEU A 66 -1.07 -12.86 18.61
CA LEU A 66 0.19 -12.74 17.87
C LEU A 66 0.41 -13.90 16.93
N ILE A 67 0.65 -13.57 15.66
CA ILE A 67 1.18 -14.47 14.65
C ILE A 67 2.58 -13.97 14.31
N GLU A 68 3.61 -14.70 14.75
CA GLU A 68 5.00 -14.27 14.61
C GLU A 68 5.50 -14.40 13.17
N LYS A 69 6.74 -13.94 12.96
CA LYS A 69 7.40 -13.94 11.64
C LYS A 69 7.37 -15.32 10.98
N ASN A 70 7.03 -15.35 9.69
CA ASN A 70 7.01 -16.56 8.87
C ASN A 70 6.13 -17.72 9.40
N ALA A 71 5.23 -17.48 10.34
CA ALA A 71 4.50 -18.53 11.06
C ALA A 71 3.88 -19.60 10.15
N PHE A 72 3.27 -19.20 9.02
CA PHE A 72 2.65 -20.06 8.01
C PHE A 72 3.30 -19.96 6.62
N LYS A 73 4.54 -19.47 6.55
CA LYS A 73 5.21 -19.27 5.28
C LYS A 73 5.27 -20.57 4.47
N SER A 74 4.95 -20.43 3.17
CA SER A 74 5.00 -21.55 2.20
C SER A 74 4.06 -22.73 2.52
N CYS A 75 2.94 -22.48 3.18
CA CYS A 75 1.84 -23.45 3.31
C CYS A 75 1.09 -23.55 1.97
N THR A 76 1.65 -24.26 0.99
CA THR A 76 1.18 -24.26 -0.40
C THR A 76 -0.06 -25.10 -0.68
N GLY A 77 -0.64 -25.74 0.34
CA GLY A 77 -1.92 -26.45 0.25
C GLY A 77 -3.13 -25.60 0.63
N VAL A 78 -2.88 -24.38 1.17
CA VAL A 78 -3.97 -23.56 1.76
C VAL A 78 -4.83 -22.93 0.68
N THR A 79 -6.15 -23.19 0.78
CA THR A 79 -7.18 -22.60 -0.09
C THR A 79 -7.99 -21.50 0.59
N ALA A 80 -7.95 -21.41 1.94
CA ALA A 80 -8.65 -20.37 2.70
C ALA A 80 -7.89 -19.98 3.97
N ILE A 81 -7.88 -18.68 4.28
CA ILE A 81 -7.44 -18.12 5.57
C ILE A 81 -8.63 -17.36 6.14
N VAL A 82 -9.10 -17.78 7.32
CA VAL A 82 -10.27 -17.21 7.99
C VAL A 82 -9.84 -16.61 9.33
N PHE A 83 -10.20 -15.37 9.57
CA PHE A 83 -10.04 -14.68 10.85
C PHE A 83 -11.42 -14.55 11.51
N GLU A 84 -11.54 -15.03 12.76
CA GLU A 84 -12.80 -14.97 13.54
C GLU A 84 -12.78 -13.83 14.58
N GLY A 85 -11.76 -12.93 14.53
CA GLY A 85 -11.60 -11.86 15.50
C GLY A 85 -12.63 -10.74 15.31
N GLU A 86 -13.26 -10.37 16.42
CA GLU A 86 -14.26 -9.31 16.50
C GLU A 86 -13.67 -8.02 17.13
N ALA A 87 -14.42 -6.91 17.07
CA ALA A 87 -13.98 -5.61 17.55
C ALA A 87 -13.60 -5.55 19.04
N ASN A 88 -14.25 -6.35 19.85
CA ASN A 88 -14.03 -6.41 21.30
C ASN A 88 -12.99 -7.47 21.73
N ASP A 89 -12.43 -8.21 20.78
CA ASP A 89 -11.38 -9.18 21.05
C ASP A 89 -10.04 -8.48 21.33
N LEU A 90 -9.10 -9.25 21.87
CA LEU A 90 -7.73 -8.74 22.08
C LEU A 90 -7.09 -8.42 20.73
N ALA A 91 -6.30 -7.34 20.71
CA ALA A 91 -5.64 -6.86 19.50
C ALA A 91 -4.75 -7.93 18.86
N LEU A 92 -4.94 -8.16 17.56
CA LEU A 92 -4.15 -9.10 16.75
C LEU A 92 -3.00 -8.38 16.06
N THR A 93 -1.80 -8.91 16.23
CA THR A 93 -0.61 -8.54 15.46
C THR A 93 -0.21 -9.68 14.53
N ILE A 94 -0.02 -9.38 13.23
CA ILE A 94 0.46 -10.31 12.21
C ILE A 94 1.87 -9.88 11.79
N GLY A 95 2.85 -10.73 12.04
CA GLY A 95 4.27 -10.48 11.81
C GLY A 95 4.70 -10.54 10.34
N GLU A 96 5.96 -10.16 10.10
CA GLU A 96 6.59 -10.17 8.78
C GLU A 96 6.50 -11.57 8.13
N GLY A 97 6.03 -11.61 6.87
CA GLY A 97 5.97 -12.84 6.08
C GLY A 97 5.08 -13.94 6.65
N ALA A 98 4.22 -13.64 7.63
CA ALA A 98 3.46 -14.66 8.38
C ALA A 98 2.70 -15.66 7.50
N PHE A 99 2.10 -15.20 6.40
CA PHE A 99 1.39 -16.04 5.41
C PHE A 99 2.05 -15.98 4.02
N TYR A 100 3.32 -15.61 3.95
CA TYR A 100 4.04 -15.47 2.68
C TYR A 100 4.00 -16.77 1.86
N GLY A 101 3.49 -16.69 0.62
CA GLY A 101 3.44 -17.85 -0.27
C GLY A 101 2.43 -18.92 0.12
N CYS A 102 1.45 -18.60 1.00
CA CYS A 102 0.28 -19.45 1.25
C CYS A 102 -0.60 -19.44 0.00
N LYS A 103 -0.43 -20.40 -0.90
CA LYS A 103 -1.22 -20.50 -2.13
C LYS A 103 -1.35 -21.95 -2.56
N ALA A 104 -2.56 -22.42 -2.75
CA ALA A 104 -2.79 -23.72 -3.38
C ALA A 104 -2.38 -23.66 -4.86
N SER A 105 -1.89 -24.79 -5.37
CA SER A 105 -1.60 -24.96 -6.82
C SER A 105 -2.86 -25.38 -7.60
N THR A 106 -4.04 -25.24 -7.00
CA THR A 106 -5.34 -25.69 -7.52
C THR A 106 -6.18 -24.49 -7.99
N THR A 107 -7.31 -24.77 -8.64
CA THR A 107 -8.33 -23.77 -9.03
C THR A 107 -9.03 -23.11 -7.84
N GLU A 108 -8.95 -23.69 -6.64
CA GLU A 108 -9.52 -23.18 -5.39
C GLU A 108 -8.49 -22.37 -4.59
N ALA A 109 -7.74 -21.51 -5.25
CA ALA A 109 -6.72 -20.69 -4.61
C ALA A 109 -7.33 -19.48 -3.89
N ILE A 110 -6.62 -18.95 -2.88
CA ILE A 110 -7.02 -17.75 -2.13
C ILE A 110 -7.14 -16.57 -3.08
N SER A 111 -8.34 -16.08 -3.34
CA SER A 111 -8.61 -14.88 -4.17
C SER A 111 -8.99 -13.66 -3.34
N GLU A 112 -9.50 -13.88 -2.14
CA GLU A 112 -9.93 -12.85 -1.20
C GLU A 112 -9.45 -13.15 0.21
N ILE A 113 -9.12 -12.12 0.98
CA ILE A 113 -8.86 -12.19 2.42
C ILE A 113 -9.67 -11.10 3.11
N THR A 114 -10.39 -11.46 4.16
CA THR A 114 -11.03 -10.52 5.08
C THR A 114 -10.17 -10.42 6.35
N LEU A 115 -9.61 -9.23 6.58
CA LEU A 115 -8.86 -8.91 7.79
C LEU A 115 -9.83 -8.58 8.93
N PRO A 116 -9.59 -9.08 10.16
CA PRO A 116 -10.56 -9.01 11.25
C PRO A 116 -10.64 -7.62 11.89
N ALA A 117 -11.74 -7.39 12.60
CA ALA A 117 -12.01 -6.12 13.28
C ALA A 117 -10.98 -5.81 14.39
N ASN A 118 -10.41 -6.81 15.04
CA ASN A 118 -9.38 -6.66 16.09
C ASN A 118 -7.95 -6.55 15.54
N LEU A 119 -7.72 -6.49 14.22
CA LEU A 119 -6.38 -6.34 13.66
C LEU A 119 -5.78 -4.99 14.05
N LYS A 120 -4.58 -5.00 14.65
CA LYS A 120 -3.85 -3.80 15.08
C LYS A 120 -2.60 -3.53 14.26
N SER A 121 -1.91 -4.58 13.81
CA SER A 121 -0.68 -4.42 13.02
C SER A 121 -0.51 -5.53 11.99
N LEU A 122 -0.02 -5.17 10.80
CA LEU A 122 0.29 -6.07 9.70
C LEU A 122 1.70 -5.83 9.17
N GLY A 123 2.57 -6.82 9.37
CA GLY A 123 3.98 -6.75 9.00
C GLY A 123 4.26 -6.81 7.50
N LYS A 124 5.47 -6.41 7.13
CA LYS A 124 5.94 -6.45 5.73
C LYS A 124 5.82 -7.86 5.14
N ASN A 125 5.36 -7.95 3.90
CA ASN A 125 5.17 -9.20 3.15
C ASN A 125 4.26 -10.23 3.85
N ALA A 126 3.47 -9.85 4.84
CA ALA A 126 2.63 -10.78 5.61
C ALA A 126 1.78 -11.68 4.73
N PHE A 127 1.18 -11.16 3.65
CA PHE A 127 0.43 -11.88 2.62
C PHE A 127 1.11 -11.81 1.25
N GLY A 128 2.44 -11.65 1.23
CA GLY A 128 3.20 -11.58 -0.02
C GLY A 128 3.22 -12.91 -0.78
N ASN A 129 3.47 -12.84 -2.10
CA ASN A 129 3.58 -13.99 -2.99
C ASN A 129 2.34 -14.92 -3.03
N ILE A 130 1.15 -14.38 -2.77
CA ILE A 130 -0.13 -15.05 -3.02
C ILE A 130 -0.67 -14.51 -4.34
N SER A 131 -0.25 -15.12 -5.47
CA SER A 131 -0.48 -14.59 -6.83
C SER A 131 -1.95 -14.57 -7.25
N THR A 132 -2.80 -15.26 -6.54
CA THR A 132 -4.25 -15.35 -6.78
C THR A 132 -5.04 -14.35 -5.93
N LEU A 133 -4.41 -13.75 -4.89
CA LEU A 133 -5.07 -12.79 -4.01
C LEU A 133 -5.28 -11.46 -4.74
N THR A 134 -6.50 -11.19 -5.14
CA THR A 134 -6.89 -9.98 -5.87
C THR A 134 -7.73 -9.02 -5.04
N LYS A 135 -8.37 -9.51 -3.98
CA LYS A 135 -9.26 -8.69 -3.14
C LYS A 135 -8.88 -8.79 -1.66
N VAL A 136 -8.89 -7.65 -0.97
CA VAL A 136 -8.73 -7.57 0.49
C VAL A 136 -9.86 -6.74 1.07
N VAL A 137 -10.54 -7.29 2.07
CA VAL A 137 -11.54 -6.59 2.88
C VAL A 137 -10.91 -6.26 4.23
N VAL A 138 -10.92 -5.00 4.62
CA VAL A 138 -10.34 -4.53 5.89
C VAL A 138 -11.48 -4.13 6.82
N ASN A 139 -11.76 -4.96 7.82
CA ASN A 139 -12.81 -4.71 8.82
C ASN A 139 -12.28 -4.11 10.14
N SER A 140 -10.99 -3.80 10.19
CA SER A 140 -10.35 -3.24 11.38
C SER A 140 -11.00 -1.96 11.87
N ILE A 141 -10.87 -1.65 13.16
CA ILE A 141 -11.42 -0.45 13.76
C ILE A 141 -10.28 0.52 14.12
N GLY A 142 -10.42 1.77 13.68
CA GLY A 142 -9.44 2.84 13.91
C GLY A 142 -8.18 2.68 13.07
N GLU A 143 -7.09 3.25 13.55
CA GLU A 143 -5.80 3.17 12.89
C GLU A 143 -5.17 1.80 13.03
N VAL A 144 -4.81 1.21 11.89
CA VAL A 144 -4.04 -0.04 11.81
C VAL A 144 -2.64 0.26 11.31
N ASP A 145 -1.65 -0.24 12.04
CA ASP A 145 -0.25 -0.15 11.63
C ASP A 145 0.05 -1.14 10.50
N PHE A 146 -0.25 -0.72 9.28
CA PHE A 146 0.10 -1.45 8.07
C PHE A 146 1.50 -1.06 7.60
N VAL A 147 2.42 -2.01 7.61
CA VAL A 147 3.75 -1.79 7.02
C VAL A 147 3.65 -1.77 5.49
N SER A 148 4.25 -0.77 4.86
CA SER A 148 4.34 -0.69 3.39
C SER A 148 4.86 -2.00 2.79
N GLY A 149 4.16 -2.51 1.77
CA GLY A 149 4.48 -3.78 1.15
C GLY A 149 3.97 -5.02 1.89
N ALA A 150 2.96 -4.91 2.77
CA ALA A 150 2.38 -6.06 3.48
C ALA A 150 1.91 -7.18 2.55
N PHE A 151 1.46 -6.84 1.34
CA PHE A 151 1.00 -7.76 0.30
C PHE A 151 2.03 -8.01 -0.82
N ALA A 152 3.22 -7.43 -0.73
CA ALA A 152 4.23 -7.52 -1.77
C ALA A 152 5.07 -8.80 -1.71
N THR A 153 5.59 -9.21 -2.85
CA THR A 153 6.63 -10.27 -2.92
C THR A 153 7.95 -9.76 -2.36
N ILE A 154 8.76 -10.65 -1.82
CA ILE A 154 10.14 -10.32 -1.41
C ILE A 154 10.98 -10.05 -2.66
N THR A 155 11.72 -8.94 -2.64
CA THR A 155 12.69 -8.59 -3.69
C THR A 155 14.11 -8.71 -3.16
N SER A 156 15.06 -8.91 -4.07
CA SER A 156 16.49 -8.94 -3.72
C SER A 156 17.06 -7.56 -3.36
N SER A 157 16.31 -6.48 -3.65
CA SER A 157 16.70 -5.11 -3.35
C SER A 157 15.93 -4.58 -2.14
N ALA A 158 16.63 -4.02 -1.18
CA ALA A 158 16.04 -3.42 0.02
C ALA A 158 15.20 -2.15 -0.29
N THR A 159 15.42 -1.53 -1.46
CA THR A 159 14.79 -0.28 -1.86
C THR A 159 13.57 -0.46 -2.78
N SER A 160 13.33 -1.65 -3.30
CA SER A 160 12.20 -1.91 -4.19
C SER A 160 11.04 -2.60 -3.46
N VAL A 161 9.83 -2.09 -3.65
CA VAL A 161 8.60 -2.77 -3.25
C VAL A 161 8.36 -3.88 -4.28
N GLY A 162 8.16 -5.11 -3.80
CA GLY A 162 7.88 -6.26 -4.66
C GLY A 162 6.53 -6.14 -5.37
N THR A 163 6.28 -7.05 -6.30
CA THR A 163 5.00 -7.12 -7.00
C THR A 163 3.87 -7.46 -6.03
N THR A 164 2.77 -6.74 -6.12
CA THR A 164 1.49 -7.07 -5.47
C THR A 164 0.52 -7.59 -6.51
N TYR A 165 -0.46 -8.38 -6.08
CA TYR A 165 -1.52 -8.91 -6.94
C TYR A 165 -2.88 -8.33 -6.57
N VAL A 166 -2.99 -7.65 -5.43
CA VAL A 166 -4.22 -7.00 -4.96
C VAL A 166 -4.62 -5.89 -5.93
N THR A 167 -5.86 -5.97 -6.41
CA THR A 167 -6.44 -4.99 -7.34
C THR A 167 -7.66 -4.29 -6.74
N VAL A 168 -8.30 -4.88 -5.73
CA VAL A 168 -9.47 -4.33 -5.06
C VAL A 168 -9.27 -4.35 -3.55
N VAL A 169 -9.57 -3.25 -2.89
CA VAL A 169 -9.61 -3.14 -1.44
C VAL A 169 -10.96 -2.57 -1.01
N GLU A 170 -11.59 -3.20 -0.02
CA GLU A 170 -12.79 -2.69 0.63
C GLU A 170 -12.42 -2.26 2.06
N LEU A 171 -12.69 -1.03 2.41
CA LEU A 171 -12.44 -0.47 3.72
C LEU A 171 -13.76 -0.33 4.49
N SER A 172 -13.83 -0.92 5.68
CA SER A 172 -14.99 -0.76 6.56
C SER A 172 -15.15 0.66 7.07
N LYS A 173 -16.29 0.93 7.70
CA LYS A 173 -16.67 2.27 8.17
C LYS A 173 -15.62 2.93 9.07
N ASP A 174 -14.96 2.18 9.95
CA ASP A 174 -14.13 2.76 11.00
C ASP A 174 -12.63 2.60 10.77
N VAL A 175 -12.20 2.15 9.58
CA VAL A 175 -10.78 1.89 9.29
C VAL A 175 -10.06 3.14 8.79
N TYR A 176 -8.82 3.33 9.27
CA TYR A 176 -7.86 4.31 8.76
C TYR A 176 -6.55 3.62 8.37
N ILE A 177 -6.03 3.93 7.17
CA ILE A 177 -4.75 3.46 6.63
C ILE A 177 -3.98 4.66 6.08
N ALA A 178 -2.88 5.01 6.71
CA ALA A 178 -2.12 6.22 6.35
C ALA A 178 -1.58 6.22 4.91
N ASP A 179 -1.20 5.06 4.36
CA ASP A 179 -0.65 4.91 3.00
C ASP A 179 -1.28 3.71 2.27
N ILE A 180 -2.48 3.92 1.73
CA ILE A 180 -3.21 2.88 0.98
C ILE A 180 -2.37 2.36 -0.20
N GLY A 181 -1.76 3.25 -0.97
CA GLY A 181 -0.96 2.89 -2.14
C GLY A 181 0.29 2.09 -1.80
N GLY A 182 0.99 2.46 -0.74
CA GLY A 182 2.19 1.76 -0.27
C GLY A 182 1.89 0.40 0.32
N VAL A 183 0.75 0.25 1.00
CA VAL A 183 0.34 -1.03 1.60
C VAL A 183 -0.05 -2.04 0.53
N PHE A 184 -0.95 -1.66 -0.39
CA PHE A 184 -1.54 -2.57 -1.38
C PHE A 184 -0.85 -2.55 -2.74
N GLY A 185 -0.05 -1.52 -3.01
CA GLY A 185 0.83 -1.41 -4.17
C GLY A 185 0.22 -0.73 -5.39
N ILE A 186 1.05 -0.58 -6.41
CA ILE A 186 0.77 0.24 -7.61
C ILE A 186 -0.31 -0.34 -8.53
N LYS A 187 -0.61 -1.65 -8.42
CA LYS A 187 -1.63 -2.32 -9.24
C LYS A 187 -3.05 -2.15 -8.70
N LEU A 188 -3.20 -1.56 -7.51
CA LEU A 188 -4.51 -1.33 -6.93
C LEU A 188 -5.39 -0.51 -7.88
N ALA A 189 -6.50 -1.12 -8.32
CA ALA A 189 -7.38 -0.57 -9.34
C ALA A 189 -8.64 0.07 -8.75
N SER A 190 -9.05 -0.37 -7.55
CA SER A 190 -10.25 0.15 -6.88
C SER A 190 -10.09 0.09 -5.37
N VAL A 191 -10.59 1.13 -4.71
CA VAL A 191 -10.79 1.18 -3.25
C VAL A 191 -12.25 1.54 -2.99
N VAL A 192 -12.96 0.64 -2.34
CA VAL A 192 -14.35 0.83 -1.93
C VAL A 192 -14.37 1.29 -0.49
N ILE A 193 -14.93 2.45 -0.23
CA ILE A 193 -15.07 3.03 1.12
C ILE A 193 -16.49 2.77 1.60
N ALA A 194 -16.63 2.18 2.79
CA ALA A 194 -17.94 1.99 3.38
C ALA A 194 -18.60 3.35 3.73
N GLU A 195 -19.91 3.43 3.56
CA GLU A 195 -20.68 4.63 3.87
C GLU A 195 -20.48 5.05 5.33
N GLY A 196 -20.25 6.35 5.53
CA GLY A 196 -20.02 6.94 6.84
C GLY A 196 -18.63 6.71 7.42
N ASN A 197 -17.63 6.32 6.61
CA ASN A 197 -16.22 6.33 7.04
C ASN A 197 -15.82 7.78 7.38
N PRO A 198 -15.27 8.04 8.59
CA PRO A 198 -14.96 9.41 9.02
C PRO A 198 -13.62 9.94 8.47
N TYR A 199 -12.86 9.16 7.76
CA TYR A 199 -11.51 9.50 7.30
C TYR A 199 -11.42 9.72 5.80
N TYR A 200 -12.29 9.04 5.03
CA TYR A 200 -12.21 9.03 3.57
C TYR A 200 -13.55 9.20 2.91
N THR A 201 -13.51 9.80 1.74
CA THR A 201 -14.58 9.74 0.75
C THR A 201 -14.05 9.31 -0.60
N ALA A 202 -14.89 8.70 -1.43
CA ALA A 202 -14.52 8.31 -2.79
C ALA A 202 -15.44 9.01 -3.80
N ILE A 203 -14.85 9.65 -4.81
CA ILE A 203 -15.56 10.27 -5.93
C ILE A 203 -14.92 9.70 -7.20
N ASP A 204 -15.72 9.09 -8.06
CA ASP A 204 -15.24 8.44 -9.29
C ASP A 204 -14.05 7.50 -9.03
N ASP A 205 -14.14 6.65 -8.00
CA ASP A 205 -13.11 5.71 -7.54
C ASP A 205 -11.82 6.37 -7.00
N ILE A 206 -11.69 7.68 -7.01
CA ILE A 206 -10.55 8.39 -6.42
C ILE A 206 -10.84 8.62 -4.95
N VAL A 207 -9.89 8.28 -4.08
CA VAL A 207 -10.05 8.44 -2.62
C VAL A 207 -9.43 9.76 -2.18
N TYR A 208 -10.20 10.49 -1.40
CA TYR A 208 -9.82 11.75 -0.75
C TYR A 208 -9.98 11.62 0.77
N ASP A 209 -9.42 12.58 1.50
CA ASP A 209 -9.88 12.84 2.87
C ASP A 209 -11.36 13.27 2.86
N VAL A 210 -12.02 13.24 4.02
CA VAL A 210 -13.47 13.47 4.11
C VAL A 210 -13.86 14.88 3.67
N GLU A 211 -12.98 15.87 3.83
CA GLU A 211 -13.18 17.26 3.41
C GLU A 211 -12.84 17.50 1.92
N ILE A 212 -12.36 16.51 1.21
CA ILE A 212 -11.91 16.60 -0.20
C ILE A 212 -10.80 17.66 -0.37
N THR A 213 -9.94 17.80 0.63
CA THR A 213 -8.79 18.73 0.58
C THR A 213 -7.51 18.07 0.14
N ARG A 214 -7.43 16.73 0.27
CA ARG A 214 -6.26 15.93 -0.08
C ARG A 214 -6.64 14.71 -0.91
N ILE A 215 -5.91 14.49 -2.00
CA ILE A 215 -6.00 13.24 -2.76
C ILE A 215 -5.15 12.19 -2.05
N ILE A 216 -5.79 11.08 -1.63
CA ILE A 216 -5.15 9.98 -0.88
C ILE A 216 -4.73 8.86 -1.83
N PHE A 217 -5.60 8.53 -2.81
CA PHE A 217 -5.32 7.43 -3.73
C PHE A 217 -5.96 7.68 -5.10
N TYR A 218 -5.21 7.39 -6.16
CA TYR A 218 -5.69 7.42 -7.55
C TYR A 218 -5.61 6.01 -8.16
N PRO A 219 -6.71 5.46 -8.71
CA PRO A 219 -6.77 4.09 -9.23
C PRO A 219 -5.84 3.86 -10.43
N SER A 220 -5.20 2.68 -10.49
CA SER A 220 -4.36 2.32 -11.64
C SER A 220 -5.15 2.04 -12.92
N ALA A 221 -6.45 1.75 -12.80
CA ALA A 221 -7.33 1.48 -13.93
C ALA A 221 -7.78 2.74 -14.68
N LYS A 222 -7.69 3.92 -14.06
CA LYS A 222 -8.13 5.18 -14.70
C LYS A 222 -7.23 5.58 -15.86
N GLN A 223 -7.87 6.07 -16.92
CA GLN A 223 -7.22 6.47 -18.17
C GLN A 223 -7.61 7.90 -18.54
N GLY A 224 -6.74 8.57 -19.31
CA GLY A 224 -7.03 9.88 -19.89
C GLY A 224 -6.68 11.05 -18.98
N ALA A 225 -7.41 12.15 -19.14
CA ALA A 225 -7.18 13.38 -18.41
C ALA A 225 -7.85 13.38 -17.04
N TYR A 226 -7.23 14.07 -16.09
CA TYR A 226 -7.81 14.30 -14.77
C TYR A 226 -7.69 15.76 -14.35
N THR A 227 -8.73 16.28 -13.70
CA THR A 227 -8.74 17.63 -13.10
C THR A 227 -8.99 17.50 -11.60
N THR A 228 -8.12 18.08 -10.79
CA THR A 228 -8.32 18.08 -9.32
C THR A 228 -9.55 18.92 -8.95
N PRO A 229 -10.38 18.47 -7.99
CA PRO A 229 -11.43 19.30 -7.42
C PRO A 229 -10.91 20.65 -6.89
N GLU A 230 -11.76 21.69 -6.90
CA GLU A 230 -11.36 23.03 -6.41
C GLU A 230 -11.03 23.05 -4.91
N THR A 231 -11.60 22.15 -4.13
CA THR A 231 -11.33 22.01 -2.68
C THR A 231 -9.94 21.46 -2.38
N VAL A 232 -9.31 20.77 -3.35
CA VAL A 232 -8.01 20.12 -3.12
C VAL A 232 -6.91 21.15 -2.96
N THR A 233 -6.24 21.09 -1.81
CA THR A 233 -5.07 21.91 -1.48
C THR A 233 -3.76 21.12 -1.51
N THR A 234 -3.82 19.79 -1.41
CA THR A 234 -2.64 18.94 -1.38
C THR A 234 -2.81 17.72 -2.27
N ILE A 235 -1.84 17.48 -3.15
CA ILE A 235 -1.66 16.21 -3.84
C ILE A 235 -0.68 15.38 -3.00
N GLY A 236 -1.14 14.27 -2.44
CA GLY A 236 -0.34 13.46 -1.50
C GLY A 236 0.92 12.84 -2.12
N GLU A 237 1.83 12.39 -1.26
CA GLU A 237 3.02 11.65 -1.69
C GLU A 237 2.63 10.38 -2.46
N LYS A 238 3.29 10.14 -3.59
CA LYS A 238 3.14 8.92 -4.42
C LYS A 238 1.75 8.63 -5.01
N VAL A 239 0.77 9.51 -4.87
CA VAL A 239 -0.64 9.27 -5.24
C VAL A 239 -0.80 8.81 -6.69
N PHE A 240 -0.09 9.44 -7.62
CA PHE A 240 -0.12 9.08 -9.05
C PHE A 240 1.11 8.29 -9.50
N THR A 241 1.95 7.79 -8.59
CA THR A 241 3.18 7.06 -8.98
C THR A 241 2.85 5.91 -9.92
N GLN A 242 3.54 5.89 -11.09
CA GLN A 242 3.41 4.88 -12.14
C GLN A 242 1.97 4.71 -12.70
N LYS A 243 1.14 5.76 -12.64
CA LYS A 243 -0.19 5.76 -13.26
C LYS A 243 -0.05 6.05 -14.75
N THR A 244 0.31 5.00 -15.50
CA THR A 244 0.57 5.11 -16.96
C THR A 244 -0.68 5.34 -17.80
N GLY A 245 -1.87 5.24 -17.20
CA GLY A 245 -3.13 5.63 -17.84
C GLY A 245 -3.38 7.13 -17.89
N LEU A 246 -2.72 7.91 -17.01
CA LEU A 246 -2.89 9.36 -16.93
C LEU A 246 -2.13 10.02 -18.09
N THR A 247 -2.83 10.76 -18.94
CA THR A 247 -2.25 11.47 -20.09
C THR A 247 -2.15 12.97 -19.88
N GLU A 248 -3.09 13.56 -19.17
CA GLU A 248 -3.10 14.98 -18.83
C GLU A 248 -3.58 15.21 -17.41
N ILE A 249 -3.05 16.23 -16.76
CA ILE A 249 -3.56 16.68 -15.47
C ILE A 249 -3.76 18.19 -15.44
N THR A 250 -4.92 18.63 -14.90
CA THR A 250 -5.15 20.02 -14.51
C THR A 250 -5.13 20.13 -12.99
N ILE A 251 -4.15 20.85 -12.48
CA ILE A 251 -3.93 21.10 -11.04
C ILE A 251 -4.67 22.38 -10.67
N GLY A 252 -5.60 22.28 -9.72
CA GLY A 252 -6.47 23.37 -9.29
C GLY A 252 -5.71 24.54 -8.66
N LYS A 253 -6.32 25.70 -8.71
CA LYS A 253 -5.77 26.97 -8.21
C LYS A 253 -5.44 26.98 -6.72
N ASN A 254 -6.11 26.14 -5.93
CA ASN A 254 -5.97 26.08 -4.48
C ASN A 254 -4.90 25.05 -4.02
N VAL A 255 -4.33 24.29 -4.94
CA VAL A 255 -3.26 23.32 -4.60
C VAL A 255 -2.00 24.09 -4.23
N THR A 256 -1.52 23.91 -3.00
CA THR A 256 -0.32 24.54 -2.45
C THR A 256 0.87 23.58 -2.39
N GLU A 257 0.60 22.26 -2.45
CA GLU A 257 1.67 21.26 -2.41
C GLU A 257 1.39 20.11 -3.39
N ILE A 258 2.41 19.79 -4.18
CA ILE A 258 2.52 18.53 -4.92
C ILE A 258 3.57 17.70 -4.22
N GLY A 259 3.15 16.64 -3.53
CA GLY A 259 3.97 15.81 -2.66
C GLY A 259 5.11 15.08 -3.38
N SER A 260 6.07 14.58 -2.61
CA SER A 260 7.21 13.84 -3.15
C SER A 260 6.76 12.62 -3.95
N PHE A 261 7.37 12.41 -5.12
CA PHE A 261 7.07 11.31 -6.03
C PHE A 261 5.61 11.28 -6.54
N ALA A 262 4.84 12.34 -6.36
CA ALA A 262 3.40 12.33 -6.63
C ALA A 262 3.05 11.76 -8.02
N PHE A 263 3.77 12.14 -9.08
CA PHE A 263 3.60 11.68 -10.47
C PHE A 263 4.79 10.87 -10.98
N ASN A 264 5.68 10.39 -10.09
CA ASN A 264 6.89 9.69 -10.53
C ASN A 264 6.53 8.49 -11.42
N GLY A 265 7.12 8.43 -12.62
CA GLY A 265 6.91 7.32 -13.56
C GLY A 265 5.55 7.33 -14.26
N CYS A 266 4.82 8.45 -14.30
CA CYS A 266 3.67 8.64 -15.19
C CYS A 266 4.16 8.78 -16.63
N THR A 267 4.61 7.68 -17.23
CA THR A 267 5.34 7.69 -18.51
C THR A 267 4.51 8.15 -19.71
N ASN A 268 3.17 8.15 -19.59
CA ASN A 268 2.27 8.64 -20.64
C ASN A 268 1.67 10.02 -20.34
N LEU A 269 2.06 10.66 -19.23
CA LEU A 269 1.66 12.03 -18.93
C LEU A 269 2.33 12.98 -19.94
N GLU A 270 1.53 13.64 -20.76
CA GLU A 270 1.97 14.51 -21.85
C GLU A 270 1.87 15.99 -21.46
N LYS A 271 0.89 16.33 -20.61
CA LYS A 271 0.58 17.71 -20.27
C LYS A 271 0.25 17.90 -18.79
N VAL A 272 0.83 18.94 -18.20
CA VAL A 272 0.49 19.47 -16.88
C VAL A 272 0.03 20.90 -16.99
N THR A 273 -1.21 21.16 -16.62
CA THR A 273 -1.81 22.50 -16.57
C THR A 273 -2.05 22.91 -15.12
N PHE A 274 -1.75 24.14 -14.80
CA PHE A 274 -2.11 24.76 -13.52
C PHE A 274 -3.25 25.75 -13.78
N ALA A 275 -4.35 25.61 -13.04
CA ALA A 275 -5.47 26.52 -13.16
C ALA A 275 -5.08 27.93 -12.70
N ASP A 276 -5.56 28.93 -13.42
CA ASP A 276 -5.33 30.34 -13.11
C ASP A 276 -6.01 30.77 -11.79
N GLY A 277 -5.47 31.80 -11.21
CA GLY A 277 -5.95 32.34 -9.94
C GLY A 277 -5.35 31.61 -8.75
N GLY A 278 -5.48 31.78 -7.63
CA GLY A 278 -4.82 31.21 -6.44
C GLY A 278 -3.78 32.16 -5.90
N THR A 279 -3.91 32.43 -4.60
CA THR A 279 -3.11 33.43 -3.89
C THR A 279 -1.98 32.81 -3.10
N GLU A 280 -2.17 31.54 -2.73
CA GLU A 280 -1.21 30.80 -1.91
C GLU A 280 -0.08 30.22 -2.77
N GLY A 281 1.13 30.21 -2.21
CA GLY A 281 2.32 29.68 -2.86
C GLY A 281 2.21 28.17 -3.15
N LEU A 282 2.77 27.74 -4.27
CA LEU A 282 2.83 26.33 -4.66
C LEU A 282 4.26 25.80 -4.46
N VAL A 283 4.37 24.62 -3.88
CA VAL A 283 5.61 23.85 -3.78
C VAL A 283 5.49 22.59 -4.62
N ILE A 284 6.49 22.33 -5.48
CA ILE A 284 6.68 21.07 -6.17
C ILE A 284 7.78 20.29 -5.45
N SER A 285 7.39 19.23 -4.74
CA SER A 285 8.29 18.45 -3.87
C SER A 285 9.24 17.53 -4.64
N ASN A 286 10.11 16.82 -3.89
CA ASN A 286 11.16 15.97 -4.46
C ASN A 286 10.61 14.95 -5.45
N GLU A 287 11.23 14.86 -6.63
CA GLU A 287 10.91 13.90 -7.68
C GLU A 287 9.42 13.85 -8.06
N ALA A 288 8.66 14.93 -7.82
CA ALA A 288 7.21 14.95 -8.02
C ALA A 288 6.78 14.52 -9.42
N PHE A 289 7.49 14.93 -10.48
CA PHE A 289 7.24 14.55 -11.87
C PHE A 289 8.40 13.75 -12.48
N ALA A 290 9.30 13.18 -11.66
CA ALA A 290 10.43 12.44 -12.21
C ALA A 290 9.96 11.27 -13.09
N ASN A 291 10.72 10.99 -14.15
CA ASN A 291 10.44 9.89 -15.09
C ASN A 291 9.11 10.01 -15.87
N CYS A 292 8.50 11.20 -15.96
CA CYS A 292 7.39 11.49 -16.87
C CYS A 292 7.95 11.68 -18.30
N SER A 293 8.33 10.59 -18.93
CA SER A 293 9.16 10.62 -20.15
C SER A 293 8.49 11.24 -21.39
N LYS A 294 7.15 11.28 -21.44
CA LYS A 294 6.37 11.93 -22.51
C LYS A 294 5.92 13.35 -22.17
N LEU A 295 6.22 13.86 -20.96
CA LEU A 295 5.78 15.18 -20.55
C LEU A 295 6.44 16.24 -21.43
N ALA A 296 5.63 16.87 -22.29
CA ALA A 296 6.06 17.85 -23.28
C ALA A 296 5.57 19.27 -22.93
N GLU A 297 4.43 19.40 -22.26
CA GLU A 297 3.82 20.69 -21.93
C GLU A 297 3.73 20.88 -20.42
N VAL A 298 4.47 21.85 -19.88
CA VAL A 298 4.39 22.27 -18.48
C VAL A 298 4.43 23.79 -18.41
N ASN A 299 3.31 24.40 -18.04
CA ASN A 299 3.22 25.85 -17.83
C ASN A 299 3.22 26.14 -16.33
N LEU A 300 4.40 26.43 -15.78
CA LEU A 300 4.55 26.72 -14.34
C LEU A 300 3.77 27.98 -13.95
N PRO A 301 2.98 27.94 -12.86
CA PRO A 301 2.13 29.07 -12.48
C PRO A 301 2.93 30.17 -11.78
N VAL A 302 2.49 31.44 -11.89
CA VAL A 302 3.16 32.60 -11.27
C VAL A 302 3.30 32.48 -9.74
N ARG A 303 2.44 31.71 -9.09
CA ARG A 303 2.44 31.44 -7.65
C ARG A 303 3.42 30.35 -7.22
N LEU A 304 4.23 29.80 -8.13
CA LEU A 304 5.23 28.78 -7.81
C LEU A 304 6.34 29.38 -6.95
N VAL A 305 6.56 28.79 -5.76
CA VAL A 305 7.58 29.23 -4.80
C VAL A 305 8.86 28.40 -4.94
N SER A 306 8.73 27.09 -5.10
CA SER A 306 9.91 26.23 -5.17
C SER A 306 9.72 24.98 -6.02
N ILE A 307 10.81 24.56 -6.64
CA ILE A 307 10.98 23.30 -7.36
C ILE A 307 12.04 22.50 -6.61
N SER A 308 11.66 21.40 -5.97
CA SER A 308 12.57 20.60 -5.15
C SER A 308 13.49 19.69 -5.99
N ALA A 309 14.38 18.94 -5.31
CA ALA A 309 15.38 18.11 -5.95
C ALA A 309 14.73 17.05 -6.88
N GLY A 310 15.27 16.92 -8.09
CA GLY A 310 14.83 15.95 -9.09
C GLY A 310 13.39 16.11 -9.58
N ALA A 311 12.70 17.20 -9.28
CA ALA A 311 11.27 17.36 -9.50
C ALA A 311 10.81 16.99 -10.93
N PHE A 312 11.59 17.30 -11.94
CA PHE A 312 11.36 16.94 -13.36
C PHE A 312 12.47 16.06 -13.94
N ARG A 313 13.22 15.35 -13.08
CA ARG A 313 14.30 14.47 -13.55
C ARG A 313 13.77 13.45 -14.57
N SER A 314 14.49 13.27 -15.68
CA SER A 314 14.12 12.36 -16.78
C SER A 314 12.81 12.68 -17.49
N CYS A 315 12.30 13.91 -17.44
CA CYS A 315 11.22 14.38 -18.30
C CYS A 315 11.78 14.68 -19.70
N ARG A 316 11.96 13.62 -20.47
CA ARG A 316 12.77 13.67 -21.72
C ARG A 316 12.13 14.43 -22.85
N ALA A 317 10.82 14.67 -22.81
CA ALA A 317 10.07 15.32 -23.89
C ALA A 317 9.90 16.83 -23.69
N ILE A 318 10.23 17.41 -22.53
CA ILE A 318 10.12 18.86 -22.27
C ILE A 318 11.11 19.61 -23.18
N PRO A 319 10.65 20.48 -24.12
CA PRO A 319 11.54 21.21 -25.02
C PRO A 319 12.04 22.50 -24.39
N GLU A 320 11.23 23.14 -23.57
CA GLU A 320 11.57 24.39 -22.87
C GLU A 320 10.85 24.47 -21.53
N ILE A 321 11.40 25.23 -20.62
CA ILE A 321 10.78 25.55 -19.34
C ILE A 321 10.92 27.05 -19.05
N VAL A 322 9.81 27.68 -18.67
CA VAL A 322 9.78 29.08 -18.24
C VAL A 322 9.61 29.09 -16.73
N ILE A 323 10.61 29.61 -16.01
CA ILE A 323 10.59 29.74 -14.56
C ILE A 323 9.93 31.08 -14.21
N PRO A 324 8.82 31.10 -13.46
CA PRO A 324 8.18 32.33 -13.00
C PRO A 324 9.08 33.16 -12.08
N GLU A 325 8.91 34.47 -12.07
CA GLU A 325 9.74 35.41 -11.29
C GLU A 325 9.73 35.14 -9.77
N GLY A 326 8.60 34.64 -9.24
CA GLY A 326 8.43 34.36 -7.80
C GLY A 326 9.12 33.11 -7.28
N VAL A 327 9.82 32.35 -8.12
CA VAL A 327 10.49 31.11 -7.69
C VAL A 327 11.74 31.42 -6.87
N GLU A 328 11.70 31.04 -5.60
CA GLU A 328 12.78 31.30 -4.61
C GLU A 328 13.91 30.26 -4.68
N SER A 329 13.58 29.01 -5.07
CA SER A 329 14.56 27.93 -5.11
C SER A 329 14.29 26.87 -6.16
N ILE A 330 15.39 26.35 -6.74
CA ILE A 330 15.38 25.18 -7.62
C ILE A 330 16.39 24.19 -7.05
N GLY A 331 15.90 23.00 -6.68
CA GLY A 331 16.70 21.95 -6.05
C GLY A 331 17.68 21.27 -7.01
N ALA A 332 18.61 20.52 -6.42
CA ALA A 332 19.60 19.76 -7.18
C ALA A 332 18.90 18.79 -8.17
N GLU A 333 19.47 18.65 -9.36
CA GLU A 333 19.00 17.71 -10.38
C GLU A 333 17.55 17.92 -10.86
N ALA A 334 16.91 19.07 -10.56
CA ALA A 334 15.51 19.34 -10.84
C ALA A 334 15.11 19.01 -12.30
N PHE A 335 16.00 19.25 -13.27
CA PHE A 335 15.82 18.98 -14.71
C PHE A 335 16.88 18.01 -15.27
N GLN A 336 17.52 17.21 -14.41
CA GLN A 336 18.55 16.26 -14.86
C GLN A 336 17.93 15.25 -15.85
N TRP A 337 18.66 14.96 -16.93
CA TRP A 337 18.25 14.04 -18.00
C TRP A 337 16.98 14.45 -18.78
N CYS A 338 16.60 15.72 -18.77
CA CYS A 338 15.62 16.29 -19.69
C CYS A 338 16.26 16.45 -21.07
N SER A 339 16.36 15.36 -21.84
CA SER A 339 17.21 15.31 -23.05
C SER A 339 16.73 16.18 -24.21
N SER A 340 15.44 16.57 -24.25
CA SER A 340 14.91 17.50 -25.25
C SER A 340 14.95 18.97 -24.82
N LEU A 341 15.38 19.25 -23.57
CA LEU A 341 15.37 20.61 -23.01
C LEU A 341 16.46 21.46 -23.66
N VAL A 342 16.05 22.39 -24.53
CA VAL A 342 16.95 23.28 -25.26
C VAL A 342 16.96 24.71 -24.72
N ARG A 343 15.96 25.07 -23.91
CA ARG A 343 15.85 26.41 -23.34
C ARG A 343 15.27 26.40 -21.92
N VAL A 344 15.94 27.12 -21.04
CA VAL A 344 15.39 27.55 -19.75
C VAL A 344 15.37 29.06 -19.73
N SER A 345 14.23 29.68 -19.48
CA SER A 345 14.08 31.12 -19.41
C SER A 345 13.45 31.54 -18.10
N LEU A 346 13.81 32.74 -17.65
CA LEU A 346 13.18 33.39 -16.51
C LEU A 346 12.11 34.35 -17.05
N GLN A 347 10.89 34.22 -16.53
CA GLN A 347 9.85 35.19 -16.84
C GLN A 347 10.16 36.48 -16.10
N LYS A 348 10.27 37.61 -16.86
CA LYS A 348 10.29 38.95 -16.27
C LYS A 348 8.87 39.51 -16.40
N THR A 349 8.36 40.09 -15.33
CA THR A 349 7.13 40.90 -15.34
C THR A 349 7.31 42.20 -16.13
#